data_0edebbee611b925b6adc28f1d1f424e8
#
_entry.id   0edebbee611b925b6adc28f1d1f424e8
#
_cell.length_a   1.000
_cell.length_b   1.000
_cell.length_c   1.000
_cell.angle_alpha   90.00
_cell.angle_beta   90.00
_cell.angle_gamma   90.00
#
_symmetry.space_group_name_H-M   'P 1'
#
loop_
_entity.id
_entity.type
_entity.pdbx_description
1 polymer ?
#
loop_
_entity_poly.entity_id
_entity_poly.type
_entity_poly.pdbx_seq_one_letter_code
_entity_poly.pdbx_strand_id
1 'polypeptide(L)'
;DAMVKEGVEIIDIGGESTRPGSKPVTIDEELDRVIPAIKYIAKNYDIPISVDTQKSEVAKKAVEAGAHIVNDVGGLRNDNMISVVSEMNVPVIMMHMQGTPENMQKNPQYGDVVEDIKEWLEERISAAGKAGIKRSNIIVDPGIGFGKNLKHNLELLGRLNEFKGMAGGLLLGASRKSFIAMMTGNEEGDRLTGSLSAAIMGVTSGVDILRVHDVKETLSAVNAVYSL
;
A
#
# COMPACT_ATOMS: atom_id res chain seq x y z
N ASP A 1 11.98 -12.91 8.97
CA ASP A 1 12.13 -13.53 10.30
C ASP A 1 11.99 -12.49 11.42
N ALA A 2 12.70 -11.35 11.35
CA ALA A 2 12.64 -10.32 12.41
C ALA A 2 11.21 -9.78 12.57
N MET A 3 10.57 -9.32 11.48
CA MET A 3 9.21 -8.78 11.49
C MET A 3 8.17 -9.78 12.06
N VAL A 4 8.31 -11.08 11.76
CA VAL A 4 7.42 -12.12 12.32
C VAL A 4 7.58 -12.22 13.83
N LYS A 5 8.84 -12.20 14.33
CA LYS A 5 9.10 -12.18 15.79
C LYS A 5 8.61 -10.90 16.47
N GLU A 6 8.53 -9.81 15.74
CA GLU A 6 8.01 -8.52 16.20
C GLU A 6 6.48 -8.45 16.18
N GLY A 7 5.80 -9.47 15.62
CA GLY A 7 4.34 -9.59 15.64
C GLY A 7 3.64 -9.00 14.43
N VAL A 8 4.31 -8.91 13.25
CA VAL A 8 3.63 -8.49 12.02
C VAL A 8 2.51 -9.47 11.66
N GLU A 9 1.40 -8.95 11.16
CA GLU A 9 0.21 -9.76 10.80
C GLU A 9 0.14 -10.08 9.30
N ILE A 10 0.79 -9.29 8.45
CA ILE A 10 0.88 -9.50 7.01
C ILE A 10 2.31 -9.13 6.56
N ILE A 11 2.96 -9.99 5.78
CA ILE A 11 4.25 -9.66 5.14
C ILE A 11 4.01 -9.17 3.71
N ASP A 12 4.47 -7.96 3.39
CA ASP A 12 4.40 -7.41 2.04
C ASP A 12 5.77 -7.53 1.33
N ILE A 13 5.79 -8.19 0.16
CA ILE A 13 7.02 -8.54 -0.57
C ILE A 13 7.01 -7.85 -1.92
N GLY A 14 7.98 -6.97 -2.16
CA GLY A 14 8.18 -6.30 -3.45
C GLY A 14 9.57 -6.54 -4.03
N GLY A 15 9.62 -6.76 -5.34
CA GLY A 15 10.86 -6.95 -6.10
C GLY A 15 11.33 -5.71 -6.87
N GLU A 16 10.45 -4.74 -7.05
CA GLU A 16 10.72 -3.47 -7.73
C GLU A 16 10.55 -2.29 -6.77
N SER A 17 11.45 -1.31 -6.85
CA SER A 17 11.30 -0.09 -6.05
C SER A 17 10.29 0.86 -6.72
N THR A 18 9.30 1.31 -5.96
CA THR A 18 8.30 2.29 -6.39
C THR A 18 8.61 3.71 -5.86
N ARG A 19 9.82 3.94 -5.33
CA ARG A 19 10.27 5.26 -4.87
C ARG A 19 10.38 6.24 -6.04
N PRO A 20 10.20 7.56 -5.79
CA PRO A 20 10.35 8.56 -6.85
C PRO A 20 11.68 8.42 -7.60
N GLY A 21 11.61 8.37 -8.95
CA GLY A 21 12.77 8.25 -9.81
C GLY A 21 13.40 6.86 -9.91
N SER A 22 12.80 5.83 -9.31
CA SER A 22 13.27 4.45 -9.48
C SER A 22 13.10 3.98 -10.93
N LYS A 23 14.04 3.15 -11.38
CA LYS A 23 13.95 2.51 -12.70
C LYS A 23 13.18 1.20 -12.58
N PRO A 24 12.32 0.87 -13.56
CA PRO A 24 11.66 -0.42 -13.58
C PRO A 24 12.67 -1.55 -13.78
N VAL A 25 12.37 -2.73 -13.23
CA VAL A 25 13.11 -3.97 -13.48
C VAL A 25 12.33 -4.86 -14.46
N THR A 26 12.99 -5.83 -15.08
CA THR A 26 12.31 -6.81 -15.91
C THR A 26 11.41 -7.74 -15.10
N ILE A 27 10.47 -8.41 -15.76
CA ILE A 27 9.60 -9.41 -15.11
C ILE A 27 10.46 -10.51 -14.47
N ASP A 28 11.44 -11.02 -15.20
CA ASP A 28 12.32 -12.11 -14.74
C ASP A 28 13.11 -11.68 -13.49
N GLU A 29 13.70 -10.47 -13.51
CA GLU A 29 14.40 -9.94 -12.33
C GLU A 29 13.48 -9.78 -11.12
N GLU A 30 12.25 -9.36 -11.32
CA GLU A 30 11.28 -9.21 -10.22
C GLU A 30 10.86 -10.58 -9.68
N LEU A 31 10.60 -11.55 -10.55
CA LEU A 31 10.30 -12.93 -10.17
C LEU A 31 11.44 -13.57 -9.39
N ASP A 32 12.68 -13.40 -9.85
CA ASP A 32 13.88 -13.93 -9.17
C ASP A 32 14.04 -13.39 -7.74
N ARG A 33 13.52 -12.16 -7.47
CA ARG A 33 13.57 -11.54 -6.16
C ARG A 33 12.41 -11.98 -5.25
N VAL A 34 11.17 -12.02 -5.79
CA VAL A 34 9.98 -12.21 -4.95
C VAL A 34 9.65 -13.69 -4.72
N ILE A 35 9.78 -14.55 -5.73
CA ILE A 35 9.34 -15.96 -5.62
C ILE A 35 10.08 -16.75 -4.56
N PRO A 36 11.42 -16.66 -4.43
CA PRO A 36 12.15 -17.38 -3.37
C PRO A 36 11.71 -16.89 -1.97
N ALA A 37 11.48 -15.58 -1.79
CA ALA A 37 11.05 -15.02 -0.52
C ALA A 37 9.64 -15.50 -0.14
N ILE A 38 8.69 -15.46 -1.08
CA ILE A 38 7.32 -15.95 -0.88
C ILE A 38 7.31 -17.41 -0.47
N LYS A 39 8.01 -18.28 -1.24
CA LYS A 39 8.12 -19.71 -0.93
C LYS A 39 8.73 -19.98 0.44
N TYR A 40 9.75 -19.21 0.81
CA TYR A 40 10.38 -19.35 2.13
C TYR A 40 9.40 -19.03 3.25
N ILE A 41 8.68 -17.90 3.14
CA ILE A 41 7.73 -17.48 4.17
C ILE A 41 6.55 -18.44 4.24
N ALA A 42 5.94 -18.80 3.11
CA ALA A 42 4.82 -19.73 3.04
C ALA A 42 5.16 -21.12 3.63
N LYS A 43 6.42 -21.54 3.53
CA LYS A 43 6.87 -22.82 4.11
C LYS A 43 7.10 -22.76 5.62
N ASN A 44 7.57 -21.62 6.14
CA ASN A 44 8.09 -21.54 7.50
C ASN A 44 7.16 -20.82 8.48
N TYR A 45 6.15 -20.07 7.99
CA TYR A 45 5.26 -19.27 8.82
C TYR A 45 3.81 -19.39 8.34
N ASP A 46 2.88 -19.43 9.28
CA ASP A 46 1.44 -19.32 9.03
C ASP A 46 1.03 -17.84 9.14
N ILE A 47 1.39 -17.06 8.11
CA ILE A 47 1.11 -15.63 8.03
C ILE A 47 0.71 -15.24 6.61
N PRO A 48 -0.30 -14.38 6.41
CA PRO A 48 -0.66 -13.86 5.11
C PRO A 48 0.51 -13.14 4.43
N ILE A 49 0.65 -13.36 3.13
CA ILE A 49 1.68 -12.77 2.29
C ILE A 49 1.02 -11.91 1.23
N SER A 50 1.45 -10.65 1.15
CA SER A 50 1.11 -9.70 0.08
C SER A 50 2.28 -9.60 -0.91
N VAL A 51 2.00 -9.49 -2.20
CA VAL A 51 3.00 -9.19 -3.24
C VAL A 51 2.80 -7.78 -3.78
N ASP A 52 3.80 -6.90 -3.59
CA ASP A 52 3.81 -5.51 -4.11
C ASP A 52 4.36 -5.52 -5.54
N THR A 53 3.46 -5.44 -6.53
CA THR A 53 3.82 -5.42 -7.95
C THR A 53 2.76 -4.77 -8.83
N GLN A 54 3.19 -4.11 -9.92
CA GLN A 54 2.32 -3.59 -10.98
C GLN A 54 2.24 -4.53 -12.20
N LYS A 55 2.99 -5.65 -12.17
CA LYS A 55 3.08 -6.59 -13.28
C LYS A 55 2.18 -7.80 -13.04
N SER A 56 1.18 -7.98 -13.89
CA SER A 56 0.20 -9.07 -13.78
C SER A 56 0.83 -10.47 -13.79
N GLU A 57 1.89 -10.65 -14.58
CA GLU A 57 2.62 -11.94 -14.63
C GLU A 57 3.33 -12.24 -13.32
N VAL A 58 3.92 -11.22 -12.67
CA VAL A 58 4.55 -11.35 -11.36
C VAL A 58 3.48 -11.66 -10.31
N ALA A 59 2.36 -10.93 -10.32
CA ALA A 59 1.25 -11.16 -9.39
C ALA A 59 0.73 -12.60 -9.50
N LYS A 60 0.49 -13.11 -10.73
CA LYS A 60 0.03 -14.48 -10.96
C LYS A 60 1.00 -15.51 -10.39
N LYS A 61 2.29 -15.39 -10.73
CA LYS A 61 3.34 -16.31 -10.25
C LYS A 61 3.54 -16.24 -8.73
N ALA A 62 3.40 -15.06 -8.14
CA ALA A 62 3.49 -14.87 -6.70
C ALA A 62 2.33 -15.56 -5.96
N VAL A 63 1.09 -15.44 -6.47
CA VAL A 63 -0.07 -16.16 -5.91
C VAL A 63 0.08 -17.67 -6.05
N GLU A 64 0.51 -18.16 -7.23
CA GLU A 64 0.84 -19.58 -7.45
C GLU A 64 1.94 -20.09 -6.49
N ALA A 65 2.85 -19.21 -6.05
CA ALA A 65 3.93 -19.53 -5.12
C ALA A 65 3.54 -19.45 -3.62
N GLY A 66 2.33 -18.95 -3.30
CA GLY A 66 1.81 -18.87 -1.95
C GLY A 66 1.51 -17.45 -1.43
N ALA A 67 1.51 -16.42 -2.28
CA ALA A 67 0.99 -15.11 -1.89
C ALA A 67 -0.55 -15.15 -1.82
N HIS A 68 -1.12 -14.42 -0.85
CA HIS A 68 -2.54 -14.38 -0.55
C HIS A 68 -3.22 -13.10 -1.01
N ILE A 69 -2.45 -12.02 -1.17
CA ILE A 69 -2.94 -10.67 -1.47
C ILE A 69 -2.06 -10.09 -2.59
N VAL A 70 -2.66 -9.39 -3.55
CA VAL A 70 -1.92 -8.57 -4.51
C VAL A 70 -1.97 -7.12 -4.05
N ASN A 71 -0.82 -6.47 -3.90
CA ASN A 71 -0.70 -5.04 -3.62
C ASN A 71 -0.28 -4.33 -4.91
N ASP A 72 -1.26 -3.76 -5.62
CA ASP A 72 -1.02 -3.07 -6.89
C ASP A 72 -0.96 -1.55 -6.69
N VAL A 73 0.24 -1.02 -6.58
CA VAL A 73 0.47 0.45 -6.52
C VAL A 73 0.10 1.16 -7.82
N GLY A 74 -0.14 0.42 -8.91
CA GLY A 74 -0.72 0.92 -10.16
C GLY A 74 -2.24 1.14 -10.10
N GLY A 75 -2.90 0.64 -9.06
CA GLY A 75 -4.33 0.84 -8.80
C GLY A 75 -5.24 0.20 -9.82
N LEU A 76 -4.90 -1.00 -10.26
CA LEU A 76 -5.66 -1.79 -11.26
C LEU A 76 -5.88 -1.03 -12.59
N ARG A 77 -4.93 -0.17 -13.00
CA ARG A 77 -4.99 0.48 -14.32
C ARG A 77 -4.74 -0.48 -15.47
N ASN A 78 -4.07 -1.59 -15.20
CA ASN A 78 -3.76 -2.63 -16.17
C ASN A 78 -4.88 -3.67 -16.18
N ASP A 79 -5.58 -3.84 -17.30
CA ASP A 79 -6.68 -4.79 -17.46
C ASP A 79 -6.22 -6.24 -17.25
N ASN A 80 -4.96 -6.57 -17.59
CA ASN A 80 -4.41 -7.89 -17.31
C ASN A 80 -4.26 -8.13 -15.79
N MET A 81 -3.97 -7.08 -14.99
CA MET A 81 -3.93 -7.20 -13.53
C MET A 81 -5.33 -7.47 -12.97
N ILE A 82 -6.35 -6.76 -13.49
CA ILE A 82 -7.74 -7.00 -13.10
C ILE A 82 -8.13 -8.45 -13.41
N SER A 83 -7.78 -8.96 -14.61
CA SER A 83 -8.05 -10.35 -15.00
C SER A 83 -7.39 -11.35 -14.06
N VAL A 84 -6.11 -11.16 -13.74
CA VAL A 84 -5.36 -12.06 -12.83
C VAL A 84 -6.00 -12.06 -11.44
N VAL A 85 -6.28 -10.90 -10.85
CA VAL A 85 -6.87 -10.80 -9.51
C VAL A 85 -8.24 -11.46 -9.47
N SER A 86 -9.06 -11.26 -10.52
CA SER A 86 -10.38 -11.89 -10.65
C SER A 86 -10.30 -13.41 -10.78
N GLU A 87 -9.43 -13.91 -11.69
CA GLU A 87 -9.24 -15.36 -11.94
C GLU A 87 -8.71 -16.08 -10.69
N MET A 88 -7.73 -15.49 -10.01
CA MET A 88 -7.11 -16.06 -8.81
C MET A 88 -7.99 -15.90 -7.56
N ASN A 89 -9.04 -15.06 -7.65
CA ASN A 89 -9.99 -14.77 -6.55
C ASN A 89 -9.30 -14.39 -5.23
N VAL A 90 -8.26 -13.55 -5.30
CA VAL A 90 -7.52 -13.06 -4.14
C VAL A 90 -7.89 -11.61 -3.81
N PRO A 91 -7.76 -11.18 -2.55
CA PRO A 91 -7.85 -9.77 -2.20
C PRO A 91 -6.80 -8.92 -2.92
N VAL A 92 -7.15 -7.66 -3.18
CA VAL A 92 -6.25 -6.70 -3.81
C VAL A 92 -6.21 -5.38 -3.06
N ILE A 93 -5.01 -4.86 -2.82
CA ILE A 93 -4.78 -3.50 -2.38
C ILE A 93 -4.65 -2.63 -3.63
N MET A 94 -5.53 -1.65 -3.73
CA MET A 94 -5.64 -0.73 -4.86
C MET A 94 -5.20 0.66 -4.41
N MET A 95 -4.01 1.10 -4.86
CA MET A 95 -3.44 2.39 -4.44
C MET A 95 -3.65 3.47 -5.51
N HIS A 96 -3.99 4.69 -5.05
CA HIS A 96 -3.99 5.87 -5.91
C HIS A 96 -2.59 6.46 -6.07
N MET A 97 -2.21 6.69 -7.32
CA MET A 97 -1.00 7.45 -7.70
C MET A 97 -1.31 8.33 -8.91
N GLN A 98 -0.96 9.62 -8.85
CA GLN A 98 -0.97 10.47 -10.04
C GLN A 98 0.31 10.26 -10.84
N GLY A 99 0.20 9.91 -12.14
CA GLY A 99 1.35 9.59 -12.98
C GLY A 99 1.93 8.19 -12.73
N THR A 100 3.25 8.08 -12.81
CA THR A 100 4.04 6.86 -12.58
C THR A 100 5.14 7.13 -11.55
N PRO A 101 5.79 6.10 -10.95
CA PRO A 101 6.89 6.32 -10.01
C PRO A 101 8.01 7.24 -10.57
N GLU A 102 8.24 7.19 -11.88
CA GLU A 102 9.26 8.01 -12.53
C GLU A 102 8.91 9.51 -12.58
N ASN A 103 7.61 9.85 -12.73
CA ASN A 103 7.18 11.24 -12.97
C ASN A 103 6.17 11.79 -11.97
N MET A 104 5.66 10.99 -11.04
CA MET A 104 4.59 11.34 -10.11
C MET A 104 4.84 12.62 -9.28
N GLN A 105 6.10 12.96 -9.02
CA GLN A 105 6.44 14.14 -8.22
C GLN A 105 6.64 15.41 -9.09
N LYS A 106 6.45 15.31 -10.42
CA LYS A 106 6.53 16.47 -11.31
C LYS A 106 5.23 17.26 -11.28
N ASN A 107 5.13 18.21 -10.35
CA ASN A 107 4.02 19.15 -10.21
C ASN A 107 2.63 18.48 -10.09
N PRO A 108 2.37 17.65 -9.07
CA PRO A 108 1.08 17.02 -8.89
C PRO A 108 -0.01 18.08 -8.63
N GLN A 109 -1.15 17.96 -9.33
CA GLN A 109 -2.26 18.92 -9.29
C GLN A 109 -3.55 18.21 -8.87
N TYR A 110 -4.27 18.82 -7.93
CA TYR A 110 -5.60 18.38 -7.46
C TYR A 110 -6.49 19.62 -7.27
N GLY A 111 -7.78 19.46 -7.49
CA GLY A 111 -8.78 20.44 -7.10
C GLY A 111 -9.02 20.36 -5.59
N ASP A 112 -9.61 19.27 -5.14
CA ASP A 112 -9.62 18.79 -3.75
C ASP A 112 -8.99 17.40 -3.76
N VAL A 113 -7.85 17.25 -3.09
CA VAL A 113 -7.06 16.01 -3.16
C VAL A 113 -7.82 14.78 -2.62
N VAL A 114 -8.71 14.96 -1.66
CA VAL A 114 -9.51 13.88 -1.08
C VAL A 114 -10.63 13.49 -2.03
N GLU A 115 -11.40 14.45 -2.54
CA GLU A 115 -12.50 14.16 -3.45
C GLU A 115 -12.00 13.59 -4.79
N ASP A 116 -10.96 14.18 -5.37
CA ASP A 116 -10.38 13.70 -6.64
C ASP A 116 -9.89 12.24 -6.51
N ILE A 117 -9.31 11.87 -5.37
CA ILE A 117 -8.86 10.50 -5.12
C ILE A 117 -10.03 9.56 -4.86
N LYS A 118 -11.06 9.99 -4.14
CA LYS A 118 -12.27 9.19 -3.91
C LYS A 118 -12.99 8.87 -5.22
N GLU A 119 -13.16 9.87 -6.09
CA GLU A 119 -13.76 9.68 -7.41
C GLU A 119 -12.96 8.67 -8.24
N TRP A 120 -11.64 8.84 -8.29
CA TRP A 120 -10.76 7.92 -9.00
C TRP A 120 -10.84 6.48 -8.44
N LEU A 121 -10.80 6.32 -7.12
CA LEU A 121 -10.91 5.00 -6.48
C LEU A 121 -12.26 4.35 -6.79
N GLU A 122 -13.37 5.10 -6.76
CA GLU A 122 -14.70 4.57 -7.05
C GLU A 122 -14.82 4.10 -8.51
N GLU A 123 -14.23 4.84 -9.47
CA GLU A 123 -14.14 4.40 -10.87
C GLU A 123 -13.39 3.06 -11.00
N ARG A 124 -12.26 2.93 -10.30
CA ARG A 124 -11.46 1.69 -10.32
C ARG A 124 -12.17 0.52 -9.62
N ILE A 125 -12.83 0.77 -8.48
CA ILE A 125 -13.66 -0.21 -7.79
C ILE A 125 -14.79 -0.70 -8.73
N SER A 126 -15.44 0.22 -9.44
CA SER A 126 -16.50 -0.11 -10.41
C SER A 126 -15.94 -0.98 -11.54
N ALA A 127 -14.77 -0.64 -12.10
CA ALA A 127 -14.12 -1.43 -13.15
C ALA A 127 -13.76 -2.85 -12.65
N ALA A 128 -13.18 -2.97 -11.46
CA ALA A 128 -12.88 -4.25 -10.81
C ALA A 128 -14.14 -5.08 -10.57
N GLY A 129 -15.22 -4.45 -10.12
CA GLY A 129 -16.51 -5.10 -9.91
C GLY A 129 -17.12 -5.67 -11.19
N LYS A 130 -17.01 -4.96 -12.32
CA LYS A 130 -17.45 -5.45 -13.65
C LYS A 130 -16.68 -6.69 -14.09
N ALA A 131 -15.44 -6.83 -13.66
CA ALA A 131 -14.61 -8.01 -13.91
C ALA A 131 -14.81 -9.15 -12.90
N GLY A 132 -15.75 -8.99 -11.95
CA GLY A 132 -16.10 -10.03 -10.97
C GLY A 132 -15.37 -9.95 -9.62
N ILE A 133 -14.52 -8.96 -9.40
CA ILE A 133 -13.85 -8.76 -8.10
C ILE A 133 -14.87 -8.20 -7.11
N LYS A 134 -15.08 -8.91 -6.01
CA LYS A 134 -16.01 -8.47 -4.96
C LYS A 134 -15.48 -7.21 -4.27
N ARG A 135 -16.35 -6.22 -4.01
CA ARG A 135 -15.97 -4.99 -3.29
C ARG A 135 -15.33 -5.27 -1.94
N SER A 136 -15.77 -6.34 -1.25
CA SER A 136 -15.17 -6.80 0.02
C SER A 136 -13.74 -7.33 -0.10
N ASN A 137 -13.29 -7.68 -1.30
CA ASN A 137 -11.93 -8.14 -1.58
C ASN A 137 -11.00 -7.01 -2.05
N ILE A 138 -11.48 -5.77 -2.10
CA ILE A 138 -10.70 -4.60 -2.46
C ILE A 138 -10.34 -3.84 -1.18
N ILE A 139 -9.07 -3.51 -1.02
CA ILE A 139 -8.56 -2.64 0.03
C ILE A 139 -8.05 -1.38 -0.66
N VAL A 140 -8.56 -0.21 -0.29
CA VAL A 140 -8.14 1.05 -0.89
C VAL A 140 -6.97 1.65 -0.13
N ASP A 141 -6.00 2.24 -0.86
CA ASP A 141 -4.91 3.05 -0.32
C ASP A 141 -4.92 4.43 -1.01
N PRO A 142 -5.14 5.53 -0.30
CA PRO A 142 -5.09 6.89 -0.87
C PRO A 142 -3.72 7.26 -1.46
N GLY A 143 -2.68 6.47 -1.20
CA GLY A 143 -1.35 6.64 -1.78
C GLY A 143 -0.60 7.85 -1.24
N ILE A 144 -0.50 7.98 0.09
CA ILE A 144 0.34 8.99 0.74
C ILE A 144 1.75 8.97 0.16
N GLY A 145 2.25 10.14 -0.30
CA GLY A 145 3.60 10.28 -0.87
C GLY A 145 3.72 9.91 -2.36
N PHE A 146 2.65 9.41 -3.00
CA PHE A 146 2.64 9.06 -4.42
C PHE A 146 1.91 10.12 -5.26
N GLY A 147 2.67 10.93 -6.01
CA GLY A 147 2.12 12.02 -6.80
C GLY A 147 1.41 13.09 -5.95
N LYS A 148 2.01 13.47 -4.82
CA LYS A 148 1.45 14.40 -3.84
C LYS A 148 2.53 15.26 -3.21
N ASN A 149 2.28 16.55 -3.04
CA ASN A 149 3.13 17.47 -2.29
C ASN A 149 2.83 17.38 -0.77
N LEU A 150 3.55 18.15 0.06
CA LEU A 150 3.36 18.15 1.51
C LEU A 150 1.91 18.51 1.90
N LYS A 151 1.35 19.57 1.31
CA LYS A 151 -0.02 20.02 1.61
C LYS A 151 -1.04 18.91 1.32
N HIS A 152 -0.93 18.26 0.15
CA HIS A 152 -1.81 17.15 -0.23
C HIS A 152 -1.70 15.97 0.75
N ASN A 153 -0.49 15.62 1.20
CA ASN A 153 -0.30 14.52 2.16
C ASN A 153 -0.89 14.83 3.54
N LEU A 154 -0.73 16.06 4.03
CA LEU A 154 -1.30 16.50 5.30
C LEU A 154 -2.83 16.55 5.27
N GLU A 155 -3.40 17.03 4.16
CA GLU A 155 -4.85 17.06 3.96
C GLU A 155 -5.44 15.65 3.91
N LEU A 156 -4.79 14.72 3.17
CA LEU A 156 -5.20 13.32 3.15
C LEU A 156 -5.14 12.67 4.53
N LEU A 157 -4.05 12.88 5.29
CA LEU A 157 -3.95 12.35 6.66
C LEU A 157 -5.05 12.89 7.56
N GLY A 158 -5.39 14.19 7.46
CA GLY A 158 -6.43 14.82 8.26
C GLY A 158 -7.85 14.36 7.91
N ARG A 159 -8.05 13.81 6.72
CA ARG A 159 -9.36 13.41 6.17
C ARG A 159 -9.43 11.92 5.78
N LEU A 160 -8.56 11.06 6.37
CA LEU A 160 -8.51 9.62 6.07
C LEU A 160 -9.85 8.91 6.33
N ASN A 161 -10.60 9.35 7.34
CA ASN A 161 -11.91 8.78 7.67
C ASN A 161 -12.92 8.86 6.51
N GLU A 162 -12.73 9.75 5.54
CA GLU A 162 -13.61 9.89 4.37
C GLU A 162 -13.45 8.75 3.36
N PHE A 163 -12.36 7.99 3.43
CA PHE A 163 -12.15 6.78 2.63
C PHE A 163 -12.75 5.51 3.25
N LYS A 164 -13.14 5.60 4.53
CA LYS A 164 -13.70 4.45 5.26
C LYS A 164 -14.99 3.97 4.63
N GLY A 165 -15.12 2.65 4.43
CA GLY A 165 -16.32 2.03 3.86
C GLY A 165 -16.43 2.13 2.33
N MET A 166 -15.44 2.72 1.64
CA MET A 166 -15.41 2.73 0.17
C MET A 166 -15.27 1.33 -0.42
N ALA A 167 -14.60 0.41 0.29
CA ALA A 167 -14.38 -0.97 -0.14
C ALA A 167 -14.29 -1.90 1.07
N GLY A 168 -13.66 -3.07 0.94
CA GLY A 168 -13.49 -4.05 2.00
C GLY A 168 -12.54 -3.64 3.12
N GLY A 169 -11.67 -2.64 2.88
CA GLY A 169 -10.76 -2.10 3.87
C GLY A 169 -10.03 -0.84 3.40
N LEU A 170 -9.38 -0.15 4.34
CA LEU A 170 -8.56 1.03 4.11
C LEU A 170 -7.14 0.78 4.60
N LEU A 171 -6.15 1.00 3.73
CA LEU A 171 -4.73 0.89 4.04
C LEU A 171 -4.06 2.26 4.11
N LEU A 172 -3.15 2.43 5.05
CA LEU A 172 -2.25 3.58 5.14
C LEU A 172 -0.79 3.14 5.11
N GLY A 173 -0.05 3.58 4.08
CA GLY A 173 1.39 3.42 3.96
C GLY A 173 2.12 4.76 4.08
N ALA A 174 2.33 5.26 5.30
CA ALA A 174 2.99 6.54 5.57
C ALA A 174 4.44 6.42 6.08
N SER A 175 4.84 5.23 6.54
CA SER A 175 6.09 4.98 7.25
C SER A 175 7.34 5.39 6.48
N ARG A 176 8.19 6.18 7.12
CA ARG A 176 9.50 6.67 6.65
C ARG A 176 9.49 7.42 5.32
N LYS A 177 8.31 7.86 4.84
CA LYS A 177 8.20 8.63 3.59
C LYS A 177 8.76 10.05 3.75
N SER A 178 9.17 10.66 2.63
CA SER A 178 9.83 11.97 2.61
C SER A 178 9.00 13.10 3.21
N PHE A 179 7.67 13.05 3.06
CA PHE A 179 6.79 14.07 3.64
C PHE A 179 6.86 14.13 5.19
N ILE A 180 7.22 13.01 5.85
CA ILE A 180 7.45 12.97 7.30
C ILE A 180 8.59 13.92 7.68
N ALA A 181 9.70 13.86 6.94
CA ALA A 181 10.84 14.74 7.17
C ALA A 181 10.45 16.22 6.98
N MET A 182 9.68 16.52 5.93
CA MET A 182 9.17 17.87 5.67
C MET A 182 8.21 18.36 6.78
N MET A 183 7.35 17.46 7.29
CA MET A 183 6.40 17.76 8.36
C MET A 183 7.10 18.06 9.70
N THR A 184 8.17 17.33 10.01
CA THR A 184 8.90 17.47 11.28
C THR A 184 10.01 18.53 11.21
N GLY A 185 10.33 19.06 10.03
CA GLY A 185 11.47 19.97 9.82
C GLY A 185 12.84 19.30 10.00
N ASN A 186 12.90 17.97 10.01
CA ASN A 186 14.11 17.19 10.24
C ASN A 186 14.40 16.29 9.03
N GLU A 187 14.97 16.88 7.97
CA GLU A 187 15.20 16.18 6.71
C GLU A 187 16.24 15.06 6.80
N GLU A 188 17.24 15.21 7.66
CA GLU A 188 18.36 14.25 7.85
C GLU A 188 18.15 13.32 9.05
N GLY A 189 17.09 13.55 9.85
CA GLY A 189 16.87 12.84 11.11
C GLY A 189 16.08 11.55 10.98
N ASP A 190 15.94 10.88 12.12
CA ASP A 190 15.10 9.69 12.25
C ASP A 190 13.62 10.04 11.98
N ARG A 191 13.00 9.27 11.10
CA ARG A 191 11.59 9.41 10.72
C ARG A 191 10.65 8.58 11.57
N LEU A 192 11.14 7.88 12.59
CA LEU A 192 10.33 6.97 13.42
C LEU A 192 9.19 7.71 14.11
N THR A 193 9.48 8.78 14.85
CA THR A 193 8.46 9.54 15.60
C THR A 193 7.35 10.07 14.71
N GLY A 194 7.68 10.64 13.54
CA GLY A 194 6.68 11.12 12.59
C GLY A 194 5.91 9.98 11.93
N SER A 195 6.56 8.83 11.68
CA SER A 195 5.89 7.63 11.18
C SER A 195 4.89 7.06 12.17
N LEU A 196 5.24 7.02 13.46
CA LEU A 196 4.33 6.61 14.54
C LEU A 196 3.15 7.57 14.67
N SER A 197 3.41 8.88 14.61
CA SER A 197 2.35 9.90 14.64
C SER A 197 1.35 9.71 13.49
N ALA A 198 1.84 9.48 12.27
CA ALA A 198 0.97 9.20 11.12
C ALA A 198 0.21 7.86 11.27
N ALA A 199 0.84 6.83 11.83
CA ALA A 199 0.18 5.56 12.11
C ALA A 199 -0.97 5.72 13.13
N ILE A 200 -0.76 6.45 14.21
CA ILE A 200 -1.80 6.74 15.23
C ILE A 200 -2.94 7.56 14.63
N MET A 201 -2.64 8.58 13.81
CA MET A 201 -3.69 9.30 13.07
C MET A 201 -4.50 8.35 12.18
N GLY A 202 -3.84 7.40 11.50
CA GLY A 202 -4.51 6.36 10.71
C GLY A 202 -5.46 5.52 11.55
N VAL A 203 -5.00 4.98 12.66
CA VAL A 203 -5.81 4.14 13.58
C VAL A 203 -7.04 4.92 14.09
N THR A 204 -6.85 6.14 14.57
CA THR A 204 -7.95 6.97 15.08
C THR A 204 -8.92 7.42 13.98
N SER A 205 -8.48 7.42 12.72
CA SER A 205 -9.33 7.67 11.54
C SER A 205 -10.04 6.41 11.02
N GLY A 206 -9.78 5.23 11.62
CA GLY A 206 -10.41 3.97 11.26
C GLY A 206 -9.76 3.25 10.07
N VAL A 207 -8.45 3.40 9.90
CA VAL A 207 -7.64 2.60 8.97
C VAL A 207 -7.60 1.15 9.45
N ASP A 208 -7.78 0.21 8.54
CA ASP A 208 -7.80 -1.22 8.84
C ASP A 208 -6.40 -1.85 8.78
N ILE A 209 -5.52 -1.34 7.91
CA ILE A 209 -4.17 -1.88 7.69
C ILE A 209 -3.14 -0.75 7.69
N LEU A 210 -2.09 -0.89 8.50
CA LEU A 210 -0.91 -0.03 8.49
C LEU A 210 0.25 -0.74 7.79
N ARG A 211 0.79 -0.16 6.71
CA ARG A 211 2.00 -0.65 6.05
C ARG A 211 3.21 0.10 6.60
N VAL A 212 4.06 -0.60 7.34
CA VAL A 212 5.13 0.01 8.15
C VAL A 212 6.47 -0.70 7.98
N HIS A 213 7.57 0.01 8.33
CA HIS A 213 8.92 -0.56 8.43
C HIS A 213 9.23 -1.01 9.86
N ASP A 214 8.76 -0.25 10.84
CA ASP A 214 9.09 -0.40 12.28
C ASP A 214 7.94 -1.10 12.99
N VAL A 215 7.89 -2.44 12.85
CA VAL A 215 6.76 -3.26 13.32
C VAL A 215 6.58 -3.16 14.82
N LYS A 216 7.63 -3.42 15.60
CA LYS A 216 7.60 -3.45 17.07
C LYS A 216 7.14 -2.12 17.66
N GLU A 217 7.72 -1.02 17.19
CA GLU A 217 7.40 0.33 17.67
C GLU A 217 5.97 0.73 17.30
N THR A 218 5.54 0.38 16.08
CA THR A 218 4.17 0.66 15.61
C THR A 218 3.15 -0.12 16.42
N LEU A 219 3.34 -1.43 16.63
CA LEU A 219 2.45 -2.24 17.45
C LEU A 219 2.35 -1.71 18.89
N SER A 220 3.49 -1.32 19.48
CA SER A 220 3.50 -0.71 20.83
C SER A 220 2.66 0.56 20.88
N ALA A 221 2.80 1.45 19.88
CA ALA A 221 2.05 2.69 19.82
C ALA A 221 0.54 2.45 19.59
N VAL A 222 0.19 1.52 18.68
CA VAL A 222 -1.21 1.15 18.39
C VAL A 222 -1.89 0.53 19.60
N ASN A 223 -1.22 -0.41 20.27
CA ASN A 223 -1.76 -1.03 21.49
C ASN A 223 -2.00 -0.01 22.62
N ALA A 224 -1.15 1.01 22.74
CA ALA A 224 -1.36 2.09 23.69
C ALA A 224 -2.65 2.87 23.41
N VAL A 225 -3.01 3.09 22.13
CA VAL A 225 -4.27 3.75 21.73
C VAL A 225 -5.48 2.88 22.06
N TYR A 226 -5.41 1.57 21.80
CA TYR A 226 -6.52 0.65 22.10
C TYR A 226 -6.71 0.37 23.59
N SER A 227 -5.76 0.78 24.45
CA SER A 227 -5.86 0.64 25.91
C SER A 227 -6.55 1.82 26.57
N LEU A 228 -6.85 2.90 25.82
CA LEU A 228 -7.54 4.11 26.28
C LEU A 228 -9.06 3.98 26.11
#